data_da1bb0be9e56a2c27fd802a50a92d033
#
_entry.id   da1bb0be9e56a2c27fd802a50a92d033
#
_cell.length_a   1.000
_cell.length_b   1.000
_cell.length_c   1.000
_cell.angle_alpha   90.00
_cell.angle_beta   90.00
_cell.angle_gamma   90.00
#
_symmetry.space_group_name_H-M   'P 1'
#
loop_
_entity.id
_entity.type
_entity.pdbx_description
1 polymer ?
#
loop_
_entity_poly.entity_id
_entity_poly.type
_entity_poly.pdbx_seq_one_letter_code
_entity_poly.pdbx_strand_id
1 'polypeptide(L)'
;MMGRRVLITGLSTFWGGRLAQALEADPDVDVIIGLDTKEPQMRLERTEYVRSDENYSILSRIVRATGVDTIAHTFLVVDSTSMSSRAMHEINVIGTMNLFAAASAAGSTVRTVAVKSAALVYGCSPQAPYWFRETDKRVSSPHSRVERSLLEVESYGRDFARDNPHVSLS
;
A
#
# COMPACT_ATOMS: atom_id res chain seq x y z
N MET A 1 7.50 26.41 1.38
CA MET A 1 7.83 25.03 0.94
C MET A 1 6.58 24.49 0.28
N MET A 2 6.67 23.71 -0.78
CA MET A 2 5.50 22.95 -1.29
C MET A 2 5.18 21.89 -0.25
N GLY A 3 3.90 21.78 0.13
CA GLY A 3 3.45 20.75 1.04
C GLY A 3 3.46 19.37 0.39
N ARG A 4 3.27 18.33 1.19
CA ARG A 4 3.26 16.93 0.73
C ARG A 4 2.07 16.65 -0.19
N ARG A 5 2.28 15.79 -1.17
CA ARG A 5 1.27 15.36 -2.13
C ARG A 5 1.13 13.84 -2.04
N VAL A 6 0.02 13.39 -1.46
CA VAL A 6 -0.14 12.01 -1.01
C VAL A 6 -1.14 11.26 -1.90
N LEU A 7 -0.78 10.07 -2.37
CA LEU A 7 -1.69 9.08 -2.95
C LEU A 7 -1.98 8.00 -1.91
N ILE A 8 -3.25 7.75 -1.65
CA ILE A 8 -3.72 6.67 -0.78
C ILE A 8 -4.40 5.62 -1.66
N THR A 9 -3.92 4.39 -1.68
CA THR A 9 -4.67 3.27 -2.27
C THR A 9 -5.44 2.52 -1.18
N GLY A 10 -6.63 2.04 -1.51
CA GLY A 10 -7.53 1.44 -0.53
C GLY A 10 -8.30 2.47 0.30
N LEU A 11 -8.72 3.57 -0.31
CA LEU A 11 -9.41 4.67 0.35
C LEU A 11 -10.72 4.23 1.04
N SER A 12 -11.43 3.25 0.49
CA SER A 12 -12.67 2.72 1.07
C SER A 12 -12.45 1.82 2.30
N THR A 13 -11.20 1.42 2.55
CA THR A 13 -10.86 0.63 3.73
C THR A 13 -10.91 1.50 4.99
N PHE A 14 -11.07 0.86 6.16
CA PHE A 14 -11.02 1.58 7.43
C PHE A 14 -9.71 2.39 7.57
N TRP A 15 -8.57 1.78 7.27
CA TRP A 15 -7.27 2.43 7.43
C TRP A 15 -7.03 3.54 6.41
N GLY A 16 -7.40 3.31 5.14
CA GLY A 16 -7.27 4.32 4.10
C GLY A 16 -8.12 5.56 4.37
N GLY A 17 -9.37 5.36 4.75
CA GLY A 17 -10.27 6.45 5.09
C GLY A 17 -9.83 7.24 6.34
N ARG A 18 -9.38 6.54 7.39
CA ARG A 18 -8.87 7.22 8.61
C ARG A 18 -7.58 7.98 8.36
N LEU A 19 -6.69 7.43 7.53
CA LEU A 19 -5.48 8.14 7.10
C LEU A 19 -5.83 9.39 6.31
N ALA A 20 -6.76 9.29 5.34
CA ALA A 20 -7.21 10.45 4.58
C ALA A 20 -7.74 11.57 5.50
N GLN A 21 -8.63 11.23 6.46
CA GLN A 21 -9.12 12.21 7.42
C GLN A 21 -8.01 12.86 8.26
N ALA A 22 -7.01 12.08 8.67
CA ALA A 22 -5.88 12.63 9.43
C ALA A 22 -5.03 13.58 8.58
N LEU A 23 -4.79 13.22 7.30
CA LEU A 23 -4.04 14.06 6.37
C LEU A 23 -4.80 15.32 5.95
N GLU A 24 -6.13 15.29 5.90
CA GLU A 24 -6.95 16.47 5.66
C GLU A 24 -6.77 17.55 6.74
N ALA A 25 -6.49 17.14 7.96
CA ALA A 25 -6.22 18.03 9.08
C ALA A 25 -4.77 18.51 9.16
N ASP A 26 -3.85 17.93 8.38
CA ASP A 26 -2.43 18.30 8.37
C ASP A 26 -2.18 19.47 7.42
N PRO A 27 -1.74 20.65 7.93
CA PRO A 27 -1.47 21.81 7.10
C PRO A 27 -0.26 21.64 6.17
N ASP A 28 0.60 20.66 6.42
CA ASP A 28 1.76 20.35 5.59
C ASP A 28 1.42 19.46 4.40
N VAL A 29 0.14 19.09 4.23
CA VAL A 29 -0.36 18.28 3.11
C VAL A 29 -1.18 19.13 2.16
N ASP A 30 -0.67 19.34 0.95
CA ASP A 30 -1.32 20.15 -0.08
C ASP A 30 -2.36 19.39 -0.89
N VAL A 31 -2.06 18.12 -1.24
CA VAL A 31 -2.90 17.29 -2.11
C VAL A 31 -3.06 15.90 -1.52
N ILE A 32 -4.29 15.41 -1.52
CA ILE A 32 -4.62 14.05 -1.12
C ILE A 32 -5.46 13.43 -2.24
N ILE A 33 -4.98 12.35 -2.80
CA ILE A 33 -5.68 11.57 -3.82
C ILE A 33 -5.94 10.18 -3.25
N GLY A 34 -7.18 9.77 -3.26
CA GLY A 34 -7.57 8.44 -2.84
C GLY A 34 -8.00 7.58 -4.03
N LEU A 35 -7.43 6.40 -4.18
CA LEU A 35 -7.74 5.44 -5.21
C LEU A 35 -8.40 4.20 -4.61
N ASP A 36 -9.55 3.81 -5.16
CA ASP A 36 -10.24 2.58 -4.79
C ASP A 36 -11.27 2.21 -5.86
N THR A 37 -11.70 0.97 -5.89
CA THR A 37 -12.82 0.51 -6.73
C THR A 37 -14.18 0.85 -6.14
N LYS A 38 -14.23 1.15 -4.85
CA LYS A 38 -15.44 1.52 -4.09
C LYS A 38 -15.30 2.91 -3.51
N GLU A 39 -16.43 3.60 -3.38
CA GLU A 39 -16.47 4.90 -2.74
C GLU A 39 -16.08 4.80 -1.25
N PRO A 40 -15.37 5.83 -0.73
CA PRO A 40 -15.04 5.89 0.69
C PRO A 40 -16.32 5.97 1.53
N GLN A 41 -16.35 5.23 2.63
CA GLN A 41 -17.48 5.27 3.58
C GLN A 41 -17.42 6.46 4.53
N MET A 42 -16.25 7.09 4.64
CA MET A 42 -16.00 8.24 5.49
C MET A 42 -16.23 9.53 4.72
N ARG A 43 -16.77 10.53 5.40
CA ARG A 43 -16.85 11.88 4.83
C ARG A 43 -15.43 12.46 4.74
N LEU A 44 -15.05 12.84 3.53
CA LEU A 44 -13.80 13.47 3.19
C LEU A 44 -14.10 14.82 2.53
N GLU A 45 -13.28 15.83 2.81
CA GLU A 45 -13.53 17.23 2.37
C GLU A 45 -12.49 17.71 1.36
N ARG A 46 -11.25 17.26 1.51
CA ARG A 46 -10.10 17.69 0.68
C ARG A 46 -9.53 16.58 -0.20
N THR A 47 -9.97 15.33 0.01
CA THR A 47 -9.44 14.17 -0.71
C THR A 47 -10.14 14.01 -2.05
N GLU A 48 -9.37 14.04 -3.13
CA GLU A 48 -9.87 13.72 -4.47
C GLU A 48 -10.00 12.21 -4.63
N TYR A 49 -11.22 11.73 -4.83
CA TYR A 49 -11.48 10.30 -5.06
C TYR A 49 -11.39 9.94 -6.54
N VAL A 50 -10.56 8.94 -6.82
CA VAL A 50 -10.42 8.34 -8.15
C VAL A 50 -10.92 6.89 -8.08
N ARG A 51 -11.99 6.61 -8.79
CA ARG A 51 -12.53 5.25 -8.88
C ARG A 51 -11.74 4.44 -9.91
N SER A 52 -10.88 3.58 -9.44
CA SER A 52 -10.09 2.67 -10.27
C SER A 52 -9.51 1.52 -9.46
N ASP A 53 -9.10 0.48 -10.17
CA ASP A 53 -8.21 -0.55 -9.64
C ASP A 53 -6.75 -0.08 -9.64
N GLU A 54 -5.86 -0.89 -9.08
CA GLU A 54 -4.42 -0.63 -9.01
C GLU A 54 -3.71 -1.03 -10.33
N ASN A 55 -4.27 -0.60 -11.46
CA ASN A 55 -3.66 -0.81 -12.76
C ASN A 55 -2.46 0.12 -12.96
N TYR A 56 -1.34 -0.43 -13.46
CA TYR A 56 -0.11 0.33 -13.69
C TYR A 56 -0.31 1.60 -14.51
N SER A 57 -1.09 1.54 -15.60
CA SER A 57 -1.30 2.69 -16.49
C SER A 57 -2.00 3.85 -15.78
N ILE A 58 -2.95 3.54 -14.90
CA ILE A 58 -3.69 4.54 -14.13
C ILE A 58 -2.81 5.10 -13.02
N LEU A 59 -2.15 4.25 -12.24
CA LEU A 59 -1.21 4.65 -11.19
C LEU A 59 -0.10 5.55 -11.75
N SER A 60 0.55 5.13 -12.83
CA SER A 60 1.61 5.88 -13.50
C SER A 60 1.13 7.24 -14.04
N ARG A 61 -0.12 7.31 -14.52
CA ARG A 61 -0.73 8.58 -14.97
C ARG A 61 -1.02 9.51 -13.79
N ILE A 62 -1.59 8.98 -12.69
CA ILE A 62 -1.84 9.76 -11.48
C ILE A 62 -0.54 10.32 -10.93
N VAL A 63 0.47 9.47 -10.69
CA VAL A 63 1.77 9.88 -10.16
C VAL A 63 2.36 11.04 -10.98
N ARG A 64 2.37 10.91 -12.31
CA ARG A 64 2.95 11.95 -13.18
C ARG A 64 2.10 13.21 -13.28
N ALA A 65 0.78 13.08 -13.37
CA ALA A 65 -0.10 14.23 -13.55
C ALA A 65 -0.25 15.08 -12.30
N THR A 66 -0.19 14.46 -11.13
CA THR A 66 -0.45 15.11 -9.86
C THR A 66 0.81 15.44 -9.08
N GLY A 67 1.96 14.90 -9.47
CA GLY A 67 3.24 15.11 -8.80
C GLY A 67 3.26 14.61 -7.35
N VAL A 68 2.59 13.51 -7.06
CA VAL A 68 2.64 12.90 -5.71
C VAL A 68 4.06 12.52 -5.34
N ASP A 69 4.45 12.83 -4.13
CA ASP A 69 5.75 12.50 -3.54
C ASP A 69 5.68 11.34 -2.55
N THR A 70 4.48 11.07 -2.02
CA THR A 70 4.23 10.05 -1.00
C THR A 70 3.08 9.12 -1.42
N ILE A 71 3.28 7.81 -1.30
CA ILE A 71 2.23 6.81 -1.52
C ILE A 71 1.99 6.07 -0.21
N ALA A 72 0.73 6.01 0.23
CA ALA A 72 0.27 5.17 1.33
C ALA A 72 -0.56 4.01 0.77
N HIS A 73 0.02 2.82 0.73
CA HIS A 73 -0.65 1.61 0.24
C HIS A 73 -1.34 0.88 1.38
N THR A 74 -2.66 1.05 1.50
CA THR A 74 -3.45 0.47 2.61
C THR A 74 -4.33 -0.71 2.17
N PHE A 75 -4.28 -1.09 0.91
CA PHE A 75 -5.21 -2.01 0.27
C PHE A 75 -4.67 -3.45 0.18
N LEU A 76 -4.19 -4.01 1.28
CA LEU A 76 -3.89 -5.45 1.30
C LEU A 76 -5.04 -6.23 1.92
N VAL A 77 -5.53 -7.22 1.17
CA VAL A 77 -6.57 -8.15 1.62
C VAL A 77 -5.94 -9.17 2.56
N VAL A 78 -6.43 -9.20 3.80
CA VAL A 78 -5.97 -10.13 4.84
C VAL A 78 -7.05 -11.14 5.24
N ASP A 79 -8.26 -11.03 4.69
CA ASP A 79 -9.37 -11.95 4.90
C ASP A 79 -9.52 -12.89 3.72
N SER A 80 -9.18 -14.18 3.93
CA SER A 80 -9.26 -15.21 2.91
C SER A 80 -10.69 -15.64 2.58
N THR A 81 -11.68 -15.22 3.35
CA THR A 81 -13.09 -15.59 3.15
C THR A 81 -13.82 -14.64 2.21
N SER A 82 -13.29 -13.42 2.02
CA SER A 82 -13.95 -12.36 1.27
C SER A 82 -13.89 -12.53 -0.24
N MET A 83 -12.94 -13.32 -0.76
CA MET A 83 -12.73 -13.51 -2.20
C MET A 83 -11.93 -14.76 -2.54
N SER A 84 -11.88 -15.10 -3.85
CA SER A 84 -11.07 -16.20 -4.35
C SER A 84 -9.57 -15.91 -4.17
N SER A 85 -8.78 -16.98 -4.07
CA SER A 85 -7.33 -16.87 -3.93
C SER A 85 -6.66 -16.18 -5.12
N ARG A 86 -7.21 -16.35 -6.32
CA ARG A 86 -6.72 -15.69 -7.52
C ARG A 86 -6.95 -14.19 -7.43
N ALA A 87 -8.17 -13.76 -7.06
CA ALA A 87 -8.48 -12.35 -6.88
C ALA A 87 -7.62 -11.71 -5.80
N MET A 88 -7.40 -12.41 -4.68
CA MET A 88 -6.53 -11.91 -3.62
C MET A 88 -5.07 -11.75 -4.08
N HIS A 89 -4.55 -12.71 -4.86
CA HIS A 89 -3.20 -12.61 -5.43
C HIS A 89 -3.10 -11.44 -6.42
N GLU A 90 -4.08 -11.26 -7.28
CA GLU A 90 -4.14 -10.14 -8.22
C GLU A 90 -4.14 -8.80 -7.48
N ILE A 91 -4.92 -8.67 -6.41
CA ILE A 91 -4.98 -7.45 -5.61
C ILE A 91 -3.69 -7.24 -4.83
N ASN A 92 -3.30 -8.20 -4.00
CA ASN A 92 -2.18 -8.01 -3.08
C ASN A 92 -0.84 -7.95 -3.81
N VAL A 93 -0.59 -8.91 -4.72
CA VAL A 93 0.74 -9.06 -5.33
C VAL A 93 0.85 -8.20 -6.59
N ILE A 94 -0.05 -8.41 -7.55
CA ILE A 94 0.04 -7.69 -8.83
C ILE A 94 -0.26 -6.20 -8.64
N GLY A 95 -1.25 -5.85 -7.80
CA GLY A 95 -1.56 -4.45 -7.47
C GLY A 95 -0.35 -3.75 -6.83
N THR A 96 0.31 -4.38 -5.85
CA THR A 96 1.52 -3.82 -5.22
C THR A 96 2.69 -3.70 -6.20
N MET A 97 2.90 -4.69 -7.07
CA MET A 97 3.93 -4.61 -8.13
C MET A 97 3.67 -3.44 -9.08
N ASN A 98 2.41 -3.25 -9.50
CA ASN A 98 2.02 -2.12 -10.34
C ASN A 98 2.28 -0.78 -9.66
N LEU A 99 2.02 -0.69 -8.35
CA LEU A 99 2.29 0.49 -7.55
C LEU A 99 3.79 0.79 -7.46
N PHE A 100 4.62 -0.20 -7.16
CA PHE A 100 6.07 -0.03 -7.13
C PHE A 100 6.63 0.36 -8.50
N ALA A 101 6.14 -0.26 -9.58
CA ALA A 101 6.53 0.10 -10.94
C ALA A 101 6.13 1.55 -11.28
N ALA A 102 4.95 2.01 -10.87
CA ALA A 102 4.53 3.39 -11.06
C ALA A 102 5.37 4.37 -10.21
N ALA A 103 5.71 4.00 -8.98
CA ALA A 103 6.54 4.80 -8.08
C ALA A 103 7.98 4.99 -8.59
N SER A 104 8.54 3.99 -9.27
CA SER A 104 9.89 4.04 -9.85
C SER A 104 9.95 4.42 -11.34
N ALA A 105 8.80 4.68 -11.96
CA ALA A 105 8.74 5.01 -13.39
C ALA A 105 9.50 6.30 -13.71
N ALA A 106 10.02 6.41 -14.92
CA ALA A 106 10.68 7.63 -15.40
C ALA A 106 9.75 8.85 -15.29
N GLY A 107 10.24 9.90 -14.64
CA GLY A 107 9.47 11.11 -14.33
C GLY A 107 8.59 11.02 -13.09
N SER A 108 8.67 9.95 -12.29
CA SER A 108 8.03 9.87 -10.99
C SER A 108 8.65 10.85 -10.00
N THR A 109 7.80 11.50 -9.22
CA THR A 109 8.18 12.41 -8.12
C THR A 109 8.17 11.72 -6.76
N VAL A 110 7.81 10.43 -6.71
CA VAL A 110 7.70 9.66 -5.47
C VAL A 110 9.04 9.56 -4.75
N ARG A 111 9.02 9.83 -3.45
CA ARG A 111 10.16 9.75 -2.53
C ARG A 111 9.88 8.85 -1.34
N THR A 112 8.61 8.61 -1.05
CA THR A 112 8.20 7.79 0.09
C THR A 112 7.07 6.86 -0.32
N VAL A 113 7.20 5.59 0.06
CA VAL A 113 6.13 4.59 -0.05
C VAL A 113 5.96 3.93 1.31
N ALA A 114 4.76 3.99 1.87
CA ALA A 114 4.39 3.27 3.09
C ALA A 114 3.39 2.16 2.74
N VAL A 115 3.70 0.92 3.10
CA VAL A 115 2.84 -0.25 2.84
C VAL A 115 2.29 -0.77 4.16
N LYS A 116 0.98 -0.75 4.31
CA LYS A 116 0.33 -1.37 5.47
C LYS A 116 0.31 -2.89 5.30
N SER A 117 1.28 -3.57 5.86
CA SER A 117 1.35 -5.03 5.93
C SER A 117 0.54 -5.58 7.13
N ALA A 118 0.75 -6.81 7.49
CA ALA A 118 0.11 -7.45 8.63
C ALA A 118 1.08 -8.38 9.37
N ALA A 119 0.90 -8.53 10.68
CA ALA A 119 1.72 -9.40 11.54
C ALA A 119 1.70 -10.89 11.12
N LEU A 120 0.78 -11.29 10.24
CA LEU A 120 0.76 -12.63 9.62
C LEU A 120 2.04 -13.00 8.87
N VAL A 121 2.86 -12.02 8.47
CA VAL A 121 4.17 -12.28 7.86
C VAL A 121 5.11 -13.04 8.79
N TYR A 122 4.98 -12.86 10.10
CA TYR A 122 5.76 -13.61 11.10
C TYR A 122 5.23 -15.02 11.34
N GLY A 123 4.00 -15.31 10.92
CA GLY A 123 3.32 -16.59 11.15
C GLY A 123 2.59 -16.66 12.48
N CYS A 124 1.79 -17.71 12.62
CA CYS A 124 0.98 -17.98 13.82
C CYS A 124 1.11 -19.44 14.27
N SER A 125 2.28 -20.05 14.05
CA SER A 125 2.51 -21.42 14.49
C SER A 125 2.64 -21.51 16.02
N PRO A 126 2.38 -22.66 16.64
CA PRO A 126 2.56 -22.85 18.09
C PRO A 126 3.99 -22.56 18.59
N GLN A 127 4.99 -22.61 17.69
CA GLN A 127 6.37 -22.31 17.99
C GLN A 127 6.73 -20.84 17.80
N ALA A 128 5.79 -20.03 17.28
CA ALA A 128 6.03 -18.59 17.11
C ALA A 128 6.10 -17.89 18.47
N PRO A 129 6.98 -16.90 18.66
CA PRO A 129 7.03 -16.14 19.89
C PRO A 129 5.74 -15.32 20.09
N TYR A 130 5.42 -15.01 21.33
CA TYR A 130 4.27 -14.14 21.64
C TYR A 130 4.46 -12.68 21.20
N TRP A 131 5.71 -12.24 21.07
CA TRP A 131 6.09 -10.89 20.69
C TRP A 131 7.08 -10.95 19.55
N PHE A 132 6.87 -10.12 18.53
CA PHE A 132 7.75 -10.00 17.39
C PHE A 132 8.42 -8.62 17.39
N ARG A 133 9.68 -8.60 17.01
CA ARG A 133 10.41 -7.39 16.62
C ARG A 133 10.46 -7.34 15.09
N GLU A 134 10.66 -6.16 14.54
CA GLU A 134 10.82 -5.99 13.08
C GLU A 134 11.99 -6.80 12.50
N THR A 135 13.01 -7.07 13.33
CA THR A 135 14.18 -7.88 12.97
C THR A 135 13.96 -9.38 13.04
N ASP A 136 12.83 -9.82 13.60
CA ASP A 136 12.58 -11.25 13.77
C ASP A 136 12.26 -11.90 12.42
N LYS A 137 12.78 -13.12 12.27
CA LYS A 137 12.51 -13.93 11.08
C LYS A 137 11.37 -14.91 11.35
N ARG A 138 10.56 -15.13 10.34
CA ARG A 138 9.56 -16.17 10.38
C ARG A 138 10.23 -17.55 10.60
N VAL A 139 9.67 -18.32 11.53
CA VAL A 139 10.22 -19.67 11.89
C VAL A 139 9.52 -20.83 11.17
N SER A 140 8.34 -20.61 10.59
CA SER A 140 7.55 -21.66 9.93
C SER A 140 7.21 -21.30 8.49
N SER A 141 7.00 -22.32 7.66
CA SER A 141 6.48 -22.13 6.31
C SER A 141 5.07 -21.52 6.34
N PRO A 142 4.66 -20.74 5.33
CA PRO A 142 3.33 -20.18 5.28
C PRO A 142 2.27 -21.28 5.13
N HIS A 143 1.27 -21.27 5.99
CA HIS A 143 0.18 -22.24 5.99
C HIS A 143 -1.01 -21.79 5.15
N SER A 144 -1.25 -20.49 5.06
CA SER A 144 -2.36 -19.92 4.31
C SER A 144 -1.91 -19.22 3.03
N ARG A 145 -2.87 -18.98 2.13
CA ARG A 145 -2.63 -18.21 0.90
C ARG A 145 -2.44 -16.72 1.20
N VAL A 146 -3.09 -16.22 2.24
CA VAL A 146 -2.89 -14.85 2.73
C VAL A 146 -1.44 -14.67 3.14
N GLU A 147 -0.91 -15.55 3.99
CA GLU A 147 0.48 -15.49 4.43
C GLU A 147 1.46 -15.49 3.25
N ARG A 148 1.20 -16.35 2.26
CA ARG A 148 2.05 -16.40 1.05
C ARG A 148 2.03 -15.09 0.28
N SER A 149 0.84 -14.53 0.02
CA SER A 149 0.73 -13.27 -0.72
C SER A 149 1.38 -12.09 0.03
N LEU A 150 1.25 -12.03 1.35
CA LEU A 150 1.90 -11.00 2.16
C LEU A 150 3.43 -11.13 2.14
N LEU A 151 3.95 -12.35 2.22
CA LEU A 151 5.40 -12.60 2.13
C LEU A 151 5.95 -12.25 0.74
N GLU A 152 5.19 -12.50 -0.32
CA GLU A 152 5.54 -12.07 -1.68
C GLU A 152 5.58 -10.54 -1.77
N VAL A 153 4.58 -9.84 -1.25
CA VAL A 153 4.54 -8.37 -1.19
C VAL A 153 5.77 -7.81 -0.48
N GLU A 154 6.13 -8.36 0.68
CA GLU A 154 7.32 -7.92 1.40
C GLU A 154 8.64 -8.26 0.68
N SER A 155 8.67 -9.37 -0.05
CA SER A 155 9.83 -9.69 -0.87
C SER A 155 10.01 -8.68 -2.00
N TYR A 156 8.92 -8.37 -2.73
CA TYR A 156 8.94 -7.32 -3.76
C TYR A 156 9.28 -5.95 -3.19
N GLY A 157 8.81 -5.63 -1.98
CA GLY A 157 9.17 -4.40 -1.29
C GLY A 157 10.68 -4.30 -1.02
N ARG A 158 11.29 -5.37 -0.54
CA ARG A 158 12.76 -5.40 -0.33
C ARG A 158 13.54 -5.24 -1.64
N ASP A 159 13.10 -5.89 -2.71
CA ASP A 159 13.73 -5.75 -4.02
C ASP A 159 13.55 -4.33 -4.57
N PHE A 160 12.35 -3.77 -4.45
CA PHE A 160 12.06 -2.39 -4.82
C PHE A 160 12.95 -1.38 -4.08
N ALA A 161 13.07 -1.51 -2.75
CA ALA A 161 13.90 -0.62 -1.93
C ALA A 161 15.39 -0.70 -2.30
N ARG A 162 15.89 -1.91 -2.60
CA ARG A 162 17.27 -2.11 -3.05
C ARG A 162 17.53 -1.45 -4.40
N ASP A 163 16.60 -1.59 -5.34
CA ASP A 163 16.75 -1.14 -6.71
C ASP A 163 16.43 0.37 -6.88
N ASN A 164 15.76 0.97 -5.88
CA ASN A 164 15.34 2.37 -5.86
C ASN A 164 15.79 3.09 -4.57
N PRO A 165 17.10 3.26 -4.32
CA PRO A 165 17.61 3.80 -3.05
C PRO A 165 17.21 5.27 -2.79
N HIS A 166 16.66 5.95 -3.78
CA HIS A 166 16.14 7.32 -3.66
C HIS A 166 14.70 7.39 -3.16
N VAL A 167 14.02 6.23 -3.02
CA VAL A 167 12.67 6.10 -2.47
C VAL A 167 12.76 5.42 -1.11
N SER A 168 12.25 6.08 -0.08
CA SER A 168 12.11 5.47 1.25
C SER A 168 10.90 4.53 1.24
N LEU A 169 11.09 3.26 1.61
CA LEU A 169 10.03 2.28 1.80
C LEU A 169 9.91 1.88 3.27
N SER A 170 8.69 1.89 3.79
CA SER A 170 8.35 1.44 5.15
C SER A 170 7.10 0.56 5.15
#